data_a4c8a7d63ddd6c5c7802f48b9e2879d7
#
_entry.id   a4c8a7d63ddd6c5c7802f48b9e2879d7
#
_cell.length_a   1.000
_cell.length_b   1.000
_cell.length_c   1.000
_cell.angle_alpha   90.00
_cell.angle_beta   90.00
_cell.angle_gamma   90.00
#
_symmetry.space_group_name_H-M   'P 1'
#
loop_
_entity.id
_entity.type
_entity.pdbx_description
1 polymer ?
#
loop_
_entity_poly.entity_id
_entity_poly.type
_entity_poly.pdbx_seq_one_letter_code
_entity_poly.pdbx_strand_id
1 'polypeptide(L)'
;MTYLLDASAILAMLKREPGHQRATECYSDGAVSAVNAAEVAIKLQRDGMPAAEVQRTFEDLNLVIVPFDPSWALPAATIVPVRGNGLSLGDRACLATARALKLIAVTTDSAWARFSSDEIRIEVIR
;
A
#
# COMPACT_ATOMS: atom_id res chain seq x y z
N MET A 1 2.45 11.36 10.63
CA MET A 1 2.27 10.41 9.51
C MET A 1 0.88 10.56 8.91
N THR A 2 0.83 10.79 7.62
CA THR A 2 -0.41 11.13 6.92
C THR A 2 -0.84 10.03 5.95
N TYR A 3 0.10 9.35 5.32
CA TYR A 3 -0.19 8.46 4.19
C TYR A 3 0.19 7.01 4.48
N LEU A 4 -0.60 6.10 3.92
CA LEU A 4 -0.28 4.67 3.87
C LEU A 4 -0.24 4.26 2.40
N LEU A 5 0.95 3.98 1.88
CA LEU A 5 1.13 3.61 0.49
C LEU A 5 0.88 2.11 0.30
N ASP A 6 0.11 1.75 -0.73
CA ASP A 6 -0.02 0.35 -1.11
C ASP A 6 1.21 -0.11 -1.92
N ALA A 7 1.25 -1.39 -2.28
CA ALA A 7 2.37 -1.94 -3.03
C ALA A 7 2.55 -1.23 -4.38
N SER A 8 1.45 -0.88 -5.06
CA SER A 8 1.50 -0.22 -6.37
C SER A 8 2.15 1.16 -6.29
N ALA A 9 1.86 1.92 -5.25
CA ALA A 9 2.46 3.24 -5.04
C ALA A 9 3.97 3.15 -4.74
N ILE A 10 4.37 2.20 -3.91
CA ILE A 10 5.80 1.96 -3.63
C ILE A 10 6.52 1.54 -4.92
N LEU A 11 5.94 0.62 -5.69
CA LEU A 11 6.54 0.16 -6.95
C LEU A 11 6.62 1.28 -7.99
N ALA A 12 5.61 2.14 -8.08
CA ALA A 12 5.64 3.29 -8.97
C ALA A 12 6.81 4.22 -8.61
N MET A 13 7.02 4.46 -7.32
CA MET A 13 8.15 5.25 -6.83
C MET A 13 9.49 4.62 -7.23
N LEU A 14 9.66 3.31 -6.99
CA LEU A 14 10.90 2.61 -7.26
C LEU A 14 11.22 2.49 -8.75
N LYS A 15 10.20 2.24 -9.58
CA LYS A 15 10.35 2.02 -11.02
C LYS A 15 10.13 3.27 -11.86
N ARG A 16 9.88 4.40 -11.22
CA ARG A 16 9.57 5.68 -11.87
C ARG A 16 8.40 5.58 -12.86
N GLU A 17 7.39 4.84 -12.47
CA GLU A 17 6.14 4.74 -13.23
C GLU A 17 5.28 5.99 -13.07
N PRO A 18 4.24 6.19 -13.89
CA PRO A 18 3.34 7.34 -13.73
C PRO A 18 2.80 7.44 -12.30
N GLY A 19 2.86 8.65 -11.73
CA GLY A 19 2.50 8.90 -10.34
C GLY A 19 3.67 8.86 -9.37
N HIS A 20 4.90 8.52 -9.82
CA HIS A 20 6.04 8.33 -8.92
C HIS A 20 6.42 9.58 -8.13
N GLN A 21 6.24 10.76 -8.71
CA GLN A 21 6.56 12.03 -8.02
C GLN A 21 5.63 12.23 -6.82
N ARG A 22 4.33 12.03 -7.01
CA ARG A 22 3.37 12.12 -5.91
C ARG A 22 3.58 11.01 -4.89
N ALA A 23 3.90 9.79 -5.34
CA ALA A 23 4.24 8.69 -4.43
C ALA A 23 5.41 9.07 -3.52
N THR A 24 6.45 9.69 -4.07
CA THR A 24 7.62 10.13 -3.30
C THR A 24 7.23 11.19 -2.27
N GLU A 25 6.37 12.14 -2.64
CA GLU A 25 5.87 13.14 -1.70
C GLU A 25 5.10 12.50 -0.54
N CYS A 26 4.18 11.59 -0.86
CA CYS A 26 3.41 10.88 0.16
C CYS A 26 4.31 10.02 1.04
N TYR A 27 5.31 9.37 0.44
CA TYR A 27 6.26 8.52 1.15
C TYR A 27 7.02 9.28 2.23
N SER A 28 7.35 10.55 2.00
CA SER A 28 8.10 11.36 2.97
C SER A 28 7.34 11.56 4.29
N ASP A 29 6.03 11.38 4.30
CA ASP A 29 5.18 11.45 5.49
C ASP A 29 4.24 10.24 5.54
N GLY A 30 4.78 9.08 5.23
CA GLY A 30 3.98 7.88 5.06
C GLY A 30 4.62 6.61 5.58
N ALA A 31 3.85 5.55 5.44
CA ALA A 31 4.24 4.19 5.82
C ALA A 31 3.68 3.20 4.81
N VAL A 32 4.02 1.94 5.00
CA VAL A 32 3.50 0.82 4.22
C VAL A 32 3.09 -0.29 5.19
N SER A 33 1.98 -0.97 4.93
CA SER A 33 1.62 -2.12 5.75
C SER A 33 2.61 -3.27 5.52
N ALA A 34 2.82 -4.10 6.55
CA ALA A 34 3.69 -5.27 6.43
C ALA A 34 3.25 -6.19 5.30
N VAL A 35 1.94 -6.32 5.06
CA VAL A 35 1.41 -7.13 3.96
C VAL A 35 1.82 -6.55 2.61
N ASN A 36 1.67 -5.25 2.43
CA ASN A 36 2.05 -4.59 1.16
C ASN A 36 3.57 -4.54 0.99
N ALA A 37 4.34 -4.41 2.06
CA ALA A 37 5.80 -4.53 2.00
C ALA A 37 6.21 -5.90 1.46
N ALA A 38 5.57 -6.99 1.94
CA ALA A 38 5.80 -8.33 1.42
C ALA A 38 5.46 -8.43 -0.07
N GLU A 39 4.35 -7.83 -0.50
CA GLU A 39 3.98 -7.79 -1.93
C GLU A 39 5.05 -7.09 -2.78
N VAL A 40 5.57 -5.96 -2.31
CA VAL A 40 6.65 -5.25 -3.00
C VAL A 40 7.86 -6.15 -3.15
N ALA A 41 8.29 -6.79 -2.07
CA ALA A 41 9.43 -7.71 -2.08
C ALA A 41 9.22 -8.87 -3.06
N ILE A 42 8.04 -9.48 -3.06
CA ILE A 42 7.69 -10.57 -3.97
C ILE A 42 7.77 -10.12 -5.42
N LYS A 43 7.19 -8.96 -5.74
CA LYS A 43 7.17 -8.45 -7.12
C LYS A 43 8.58 -8.10 -7.60
N LEU A 44 9.42 -7.49 -6.76
CA LEU A 44 10.80 -7.19 -7.13
C LEU A 44 11.59 -8.46 -7.41
N GLN A 45 11.44 -9.50 -6.58
CA GLN A 45 12.10 -10.79 -6.81
C GLN A 45 11.58 -11.47 -8.07
N ARG A 46 10.28 -11.41 -8.31
CA ARG A 46 9.67 -11.96 -9.52
C ARG A 46 10.22 -11.29 -10.79
N ASP A 47 10.55 -9.99 -10.71
CA ASP A 47 11.13 -9.23 -11.81
C ASP A 47 12.65 -9.45 -11.93
N GLY A 48 13.24 -10.33 -11.11
CA GLY A 48 14.63 -10.74 -11.22
C GLY A 48 15.57 -10.12 -10.19
N MET A 49 15.10 -9.30 -9.26
CA MET A 49 15.95 -8.73 -8.23
C MET A 49 16.32 -9.79 -7.19
N PRO A 50 17.62 -10.03 -6.92
CA PRO A 50 18.02 -10.97 -5.86
C PRO A 50 17.52 -10.53 -4.48
N ALA A 51 17.26 -11.50 -3.61
CA ALA A 51 16.74 -11.22 -2.26
C ALA A 51 17.63 -10.24 -1.47
N ALA A 52 18.94 -10.37 -1.57
CA ALA A 52 19.87 -9.46 -0.89
C ALA A 52 19.75 -8.02 -1.40
N GLU A 53 19.47 -7.85 -2.69
CA GLU A 53 19.27 -6.52 -3.29
C GLU A 53 17.92 -5.92 -2.88
N VAL A 54 16.88 -6.75 -2.75
CA VAL A 54 15.59 -6.30 -2.21
C VAL A 54 15.77 -5.77 -0.79
N GLN A 55 16.52 -6.49 0.04
CA GLN A 55 16.81 -6.06 1.40
C GLN A 55 17.53 -4.71 1.42
N ARG A 56 18.56 -4.53 0.59
CA ARG A 56 19.27 -3.24 0.50
C ARG A 56 18.35 -2.11 0.04
N THR A 57 17.47 -2.39 -0.91
CA THR A 57 16.49 -1.41 -1.39
C THR A 57 15.59 -0.93 -0.24
N PHE A 58 15.09 -1.87 0.57
CA PHE A 58 14.26 -1.53 1.72
C PHE A 58 15.02 -0.72 2.76
N GLU A 59 16.27 -1.08 3.03
CA GLU A 59 17.14 -0.35 3.95
C GLU A 59 17.40 1.07 3.45
N ASP A 60 17.73 1.23 2.18
CA ASP A 60 18.03 2.52 1.56
C ASP A 60 16.81 3.44 1.56
N LEU A 61 15.62 2.90 1.35
CA LEU A 61 14.38 3.66 1.43
C LEU A 61 14.01 4.04 2.87
N ASN A 62 14.57 3.35 3.84
CA ASN A 62 14.20 3.50 5.25
C ASN A 62 12.69 3.40 5.44
N LEU A 63 12.09 2.35 4.87
CA LEU A 63 10.65 2.12 4.90
C LEU A 63 10.12 2.04 6.33
N VAL A 64 9.08 2.80 6.61
CA VAL A 64 8.31 2.67 7.84
C VAL A 64 7.25 1.60 7.59
N ILE A 65 7.47 0.40 8.14
CA ILE A 65 6.58 -0.74 7.96
C ILE A 65 5.68 -0.86 9.19
N VAL A 66 4.36 -0.81 8.96
CA VAL A 66 3.36 -0.93 10.02
C VAL A 66 2.93 -2.39 10.13
N PRO A 67 3.00 -3.00 11.33
CA PRO A 67 2.50 -4.36 11.52
C PRO A 67 1.01 -4.44 11.17
N PHE A 68 0.57 -5.58 10.63
CA PHE A 68 -0.85 -5.83 10.44
C PHE A 68 -1.43 -6.38 11.74
N ASP A 69 -2.20 -5.57 12.44
CA ASP A 69 -2.74 -5.92 13.75
C ASP A 69 -3.80 -7.03 13.64
N PRO A 70 -3.77 -8.04 14.54
CA PRO A 70 -4.77 -9.11 14.52
C PRO A 70 -6.23 -8.62 14.58
N SER A 71 -6.50 -7.50 15.25
CA SER A 71 -7.85 -6.94 15.34
C SER A 71 -8.38 -6.44 14.00
N TRP A 72 -7.54 -6.31 12.98
CA TRP A 72 -7.92 -5.83 11.65
C TRP A 72 -8.26 -6.97 10.69
N ALA A 73 -8.12 -8.23 11.12
CA ALA A 73 -8.37 -9.38 10.25
C ALA A 73 -9.83 -9.45 9.77
N LEU A 74 -10.78 -9.41 10.69
CA LEU A 74 -12.20 -9.39 10.32
C LEU A 74 -12.61 -8.10 9.61
N PRO A 75 -12.23 -6.91 10.09
CA PRO A 75 -12.47 -5.67 9.34
C PRO A 75 -11.96 -5.71 7.90
N ALA A 76 -10.81 -6.31 7.63
CA ALA A 76 -10.28 -6.43 6.27
C ALA A 76 -11.23 -7.23 5.36
N ALA A 77 -11.92 -8.23 5.89
CA ALA A 77 -12.89 -9.02 5.14
C ALA A 77 -14.20 -8.27 4.87
N THR A 78 -14.60 -7.37 5.77
CA THR A 78 -15.92 -6.73 5.71
C THR A 78 -15.91 -5.26 5.30
N ILE A 79 -14.72 -4.67 5.14
CA ILE A 79 -14.55 -3.24 4.83
C ILE A 79 -15.23 -2.84 3.51
N VAL A 80 -15.25 -3.73 2.55
CA VAL A 80 -15.92 -3.60 1.26
C VAL A 80 -16.56 -4.95 0.96
N PRO A 81 -17.76 -5.01 0.35
CA PRO A 81 -18.38 -6.29 -0.02
C PRO A 81 -17.41 -7.19 -0.76
N VAL A 82 -17.42 -8.49 -0.46
CA VAL A 82 -16.45 -9.44 -1.03
C VAL A 82 -16.64 -9.62 -2.54
N ARG A 83 -17.90 -9.64 -3.01
CA ARG A 83 -18.20 -9.95 -4.42
C ARG A 83 -18.13 -8.70 -5.31
N GLY A 84 -17.53 -8.88 -6.49
CA GLY A 84 -17.63 -7.90 -7.58
C GLY A 84 -16.77 -6.66 -7.42
N ASN A 85 -15.82 -6.62 -6.49
CA ASN A 85 -15.00 -5.44 -6.28
C ASN A 85 -13.56 -5.57 -6.80
N GLY A 86 -13.06 -6.78 -7.04
CA GLY A 86 -11.71 -7.01 -7.54
C GLY A 86 -10.59 -6.76 -6.54
N LEU A 87 -10.89 -6.54 -5.26
CA LEU A 87 -9.88 -6.30 -4.24
C LEU A 87 -9.16 -7.58 -3.84
N SER A 88 -7.83 -7.54 -3.85
CA SER A 88 -6.96 -8.59 -3.34
C SER A 88 -6.89 -8.55 -1.81
N LEU A 89 -6.28 -9.57 -1.21
CA LEU A 89 -5.99 -9.57 0.22
C LEU A 89 -5.11 -8.38 0.61
N GLY A 90 -4.08 -8.08 -0.18
CA GLY A 90 -3.20 -6.94 0.08
C GLY A 90 -3.94 -5.61 0.01
N ASP A 91 -4.85 -5.45 -0.95
CA ASP A 91 -5.69 -4.26 -1.05
C ASP A 91 -6.53 -4.06 0.21
N ARG A 92 -7.17 -5.14 0.67
CA ARG A 92 -7.98 -5.12 1.88
C ARG A 92 -7.17 -4.83 3.13
N ALA A 93 -5.96 -5.39 3.22
CA ALA A 93 -5.05 -5.12 4.34
C ALA A 93 -4.66 -3.63 4.38
N CYS A 94 -4.38 -3.04 3.22
CA CYS A 94 -4.06 -1.61 3.13
C CYS A 94 -5.24 -0.75 3.59
N LEU A 95 -6.43 -1.00 3.06
CA LEU A 95 -7.61 -0.21 3.39
C LEU A 95 -8.00 -0.33 4.86
N ALA A 96 -7.95 -1.55 5.42
CA ALA A 96 -8.25 -1.77 6.83
C ALA A 96 -7.24 -1.06 7.75
N THR A 97 -5.96 -1.14 7.41
CA THR A 97 -4.90 -0.46 8.16
C THR A 97 -5.06 1.06 8.08
N ALA A 98 -5.29 1.59 6.89
CA ALA A 98 -5.48 3.03 6.69
C ALA A 98 -6.68 3.54 7.50
N ARG A 99 -7.79 2.83 7.48
CA ARG A 99 -8.98 3.18 8.27
C ARG A 99 -8.67 3.18 9.76
N ALA A 100 -8.06 2.12 10.25
CA ALA A 100 -7.77 1.96 11.67
C ALA A 100 -6.82 3.03 12.21
N LEU A 101 -5.82 3.42 11.41
CA LEU A 101 -4.81 4.41 11.79
C LEU A 101 -5.18 5.83 11.33
N LYS A 102 -6.31 6.00 10.66
CA LYS A 102 -6.77 7.30 10.13
C LYS A 102 -5.76 7.92 9.17
N LEU A 103 -5.18 7.10 8.32
CA LEU A 103 -4.26 7.52 7.27
C LEU A 103 -4.97 7.55 5.91
N ILE A 104 -4.40 8.30 4.97
CA ILE A 104 -4.87 8.31 3.59
C ILE A 104 -4.18 7.17 2.84
N ALA A 105 -4.97 6.24 2.30
CA ALA A 105 -4.45 5.16 1.47
C ALA A 105 -4.05 5.71 0.10
N VAL A 106 -2.83 5.45 -0.32
CA VAL A 106 -2.28 5.93 -1.59
C VAL A 106 -2.08 4.75 -2.53
N THR A 107 -2.66 4.83 -3.72
CA THR A 107 -2.63 3.75 -4.72
C THR A 107 -2.49 4.29 -6.13
N THR A 108 -2.03 3.46 -7.06
CA THR A 108 -2.08 3.77 -8.49
C THR A 108 -3.33 3.21 -9.16
N ASP A 109 -4.15 2.43 -8.44
CA ASP A 109 -5.33 1.79 -9.00
C ASP A 109 -6.54 2.73 -8.94
N SER A 110 -6.94 3.25 -10.10
CA SER A 110 -8.08 4.18 -10.20
C SER A 110 -9.40 3.57 -9.72
N ALA A 111 -9.53 2.25 -9.74
CA ALA A 111 -10.74 1.57 -9.28
C ALA A 111 -10.99 1.77 -7.78
N TRP A 112 -9.96 2.10 -7.00
CA TRP A 112 -10.10 2.31 -5.56
C TRP A 112 -10.92 3.56 -5.22
N ALA A 113 -11.02 4.53 -6.12
CA ALA A 113 -11.74 5.77 -5.85
C ALA A 113 -13.18 5.53 -5.39
N ARG A 114 -13.81 4.47 -5.90
CA ARG A 114 -15.19 4.09 -5.55
C ARG A 114 -15.35 3.60 -4.11
N PHE A 115 -14.24 3.29 -3.41
CA PHE A 115 -14.27 2.81 -2.03
C PHE A 115 -14.06 3.93 -1.01
N SER A 116 -13.84 5.16 -1.45
CA SER A 116 -13.71 6.30 -0.56
C SER A 116 -14.99 6.53 0.23
N SER A 117 -14.85 6.87 1.50
CA SER A 117 -15.93 7.20 2.40
C SER A 117 -15.42 8.14 3.49
N ASP A 118 -16.29 8.52 4.43
CA ASP A 118 -15.86 9.33 5.58
C ASP A 118 -14.81 8.63 6.44
N GLU A 119 -14.81 7.28 6.43
CA GLU A 119 -13.87 6.48 7.23
C GLU A 119 -12.65 6.02 6.45
N ILE A 120 -12.75 5.94 5.12
CA ILE A 120 -11.68 5.47 4.25
C ILE A 120 -11.34 6.57 3.26
N ARG A 121 -10.20 7.21 3.48
CA ARG A 121 -9.70 8.25 2.59
C ARG A 121 -8.69 7.64 1.62
N ILE A 122 -8.86 7.89 0.33
CA ILE A 122 -8.05 7.30 -0.73
C ILE A 122 -7.54 8.42 -1.64
N GLU A 123 -6.27 8.37 -1.96
CA GLU A 123 -5.67 9.20 -3.01
C GLU A 123 -5.17 8.29 -4.13
N VAL A 124 -5.70 8.49 -5.34
CA VAL A 124 -5.23 7.79 -6.54
C VAL A 124 -4.21 8.70 -7.24
N ILE A 125 -2.99 8.19 -7.42
CA ILE A 125 -1.86 9.00 -7.91
C ILE A 125 -1.50 8.77 -9.39
N ARG A 126 -2.31 8.01 -10.09
CA ARG A 126 -2.05 7.73 -11.51
C ARG A 126 -3.23 8.10 -12.38
#